data_ee42990ca8940dacef3d3c81afaafe9e
#
_entry.id   ee42990ca8940dacef3d3c81afaafe9e
#
_cell.length_a   1.000
_cell.length_b   1.000
_cell.length_c   1.000
_cell.angle_alpha   90.00
_cell.angle_beta   90.00
_cell.angle_gamma   90.00
#
_symmetry.space_group_name_H-M   'P 1'
#
loop_
_entity.id
_entity.type
_entity.pdbx_description
1 polymer ?
#
loop_
_entity_poly.entity_id
_entity_poly.type
_entity_poly.pdbx_seq_one_letter_code
_entity_poly.pdbx_strand_id
1 'polypeptide(L)'
;MIRMTGISLLLLTLVTSSVQADSPQVLFDRAQIPELRERVARPEFAPIWARILKDAEAYCDPQSPRYGDPADPYPLPEKGEYISQSRHNALLVHRVGRTLTDRMEAIGAAYQLTGRRELGRHGARLLLATVEKYPIANPLISKGFAGGRGDVMRGLAMGYDLLSDQLGDEERRVVASACADYLDFFVEEFNNPKSWWYEIHNYNGVNGGSAGCLALALSDVYPDRSQAWTAECVKIIDRWLKKGFDEEGAYFEGVGYSGYGLSNTVLFADALARRGDRSLFDHPVFGKLGEYYALSLLPGERVFDARNDSSYSGSNVTLLKLAAARNSGLYRWLWDNTGSDKSLFRILWDNRVAPVDPSSAGVPRAQHFRGRGLCIWRTGWTDRDVMFSVEAGPYYPVTHNQADKGHFTLYGLGHRWAVDTGYANEHEPKGRGQTVGHSCVLVDG
;
A
#
# COMPACT_ATOMS: atom_id res chain seq x y z
N MET A 1 1.90 38.99 -71.87
CA MET A 1 2.55 37.72 -71.49
C MET A 1 2.66 37.71 -69.93
N ILE A 2 1.71 37.19 -69.26
CA ILE A 2 1.71 37.07 -67.77
C ILE A 2 1.87 35.60 -67.44
N ARG A 3 3.01 35.22 -66.81
CA ARG A 3 3.25 33.87 -66.34
C ARG A 3 2.53 33.65 -65.02
N MET A 4 1.59 32.69 -64.98
CA MET A 4 0.99 32.14 -63.77
C MET A 4 1.98 31.11 -63.15
N THR A 5 2.49 31.41 -61.99
CA THR A 5 3.24 30.48 -61.15
C THR A 5 2.24 29.64 -60.32
N GLY A 6 2.27 28.33 -60.53
CA GLY A 6 1.46 27.38 -59.80
C GLY A 6 1.90 27.23 -58.34
N ILE A 7 0.98 27.36 -57.43
CA ILE A 7 1.16 27.04 -56.00
C ILE A 7 0.83 25.55 -55.81
N SER A 8 1.86 24.73 -55.57
CA SER A 8 1.69 23.35 -55.12
C SER A 8 1.27 23.32 -53.65
N LEU A 9 0.02 22.92 -53.42
CA LEU A 9 -0.49 22.66 -52.08
C LEU A 9 0.07 21.30 -51.60
N LEU A 10 1.03 21.33 -50.69
CA LEU A 10 1.53 20.13 -50.01
C LEU A 10 0.47 19.75 -48.93
N LEU A 11 -0.33 18.73 -49.18
CA LEU A 11 -1.14 18.10 -48.14
C LEU A 11 -0.20 17.34 -47.18
N LEU A 12 0.07 17.92 -46.05
CA LEU A 12 0.63 17.21 -44.89
C LEU A 12 -0.47 16.25 -44.33
N THR A 13 -0.41 14.99 -44.75
CA THR A 13 -1.13 13.94 -44.00
C THR A 13 -0.47 13.78 -42.63
N LEU A 14 -1.09 14.34 -41.62
CA LEU A 14 -0.82 13.98 -40.23
C LEU A 14 -1.18 12.51 -40.06
N VAL A 15 -0.18 11.64 -40.17
CA VAL A 15 -0.27 10.30 -39.65
C VAL A 15 -0.30 10.44 -38.12
N THR A 16 -1.49 10.50 -37.54
CA THR A 16 -1.67 10.25 -36.13
C THR A 16 -1.35 8.77 -35.92
N SER A 17 -0.09 8.44 -35.67
CA SER A 17 0.25 7.17 -35.03
C SER A 17 -0.49 7.19 -33.69
N SER A 18 -1.54 6.40 -33.57
CA SER A 18 -2.11 6.05 -32.27
C SER A 18 -0.95 5.39 -31.48
N VAL A 19 -0.35 6.15 -30.58
CA VAL A 19 0.53 5.59 -29.56
C VAL A 19 -0.36 4.62 -28.80
N GLN A 20 -0.18 3.34 -29.08
CA GLN A 20 -0.90 2.29 -28.39
C GLN A 20 -0.41 2.38 -26.94
N ALA A 21 -1.32 2.71 -26.04
CA ALA A 21 -1.00 2.86 -24.62
C ALA A 21 -0.21 1.63 -24.14
N ASP A 22 0.92 1.85 -23.49
CA ASP A 22 1.76 0.77 -22.93
C ASP A 22 1.11 0.06 -21.74
N SER A 23 -0.09 0.47 -21.35
CA SER A 23 -0.88 -0.14 -20.27
C SER A 23 -1.28 -1.60 -20.56
N PRO A 24 -1.27 -2.48 -19.57
CA PRO A 24 -0.95 -2.23 -18.16
C PRO A 24 0.55 -2.04 -17.92
N GLN A 25 0.90 -1.25 -16.89
CA GLN A 25 2.28 -0.88 -16.58
C GLN A 25 2.50 -0.59 -15.06
N VAL A 26 1.45 -0.60 -14.24
CA VAL A 26 1.53 -0.31 -12.81
C VAL A 26 1.60 -1.61 -12.01
N LEU A 27 0.63 -2.48 -12.15
CA LEU A 27 0.58 -3.75 -11.43
C LEU A 27 1.57 -4.76 -12.03
N PHE A 28 1.60 -4.84 -13.34
CA PHE A 28 2.54 -5.59 -14.18
C PHE A 28 2.59 -4.96 -15.57
N ASP A 29 3.66 -5.21 -16.31
CA ASP A 29 3.78 -4.70 -17.66
C ASP A 29 3.06 -5.62 -18.66
N ARG A 30 2.55 -5.05 -19.75
CA ARG A 30 1.89 -5.82 -20.83
C ARG A 30 2.76 -6.98 -21.33
N ALA A 31 4.08 -6.79 -21.39
CA ALA A 31 5.05 -7.81 -21.80
C ALA A 31 5.09 -9.01 -20.85
N GLN A 32 4.68 -8.86 -19.58
CA GLN A 32 4.68 -9.94 -18.59
C GLN A 32 3.41 -10.82 -18.66
N ILE A 33 2.37 -10.42 -19.39
CA ILE A 33 1.10 -11.17 -19.47
C ILE A 33 1.29 -12.62 -19.88
N PRO A 34 2.09 -12.98 -20.90
CA PRO A 34 2.29 -14.39 -21.26
C PRO A 34 2.87 -15.21 -20.11
N GLU A 35 3.91 -14.72 -19.44
CA GLU A 35 4.52 -15.37 -18.28
C GLU A 35 3.53 -15.51 -17.11
N LEU A 36 2.75 -14.46 -16.84
CA LEU A 36 1.74 -14.48 -15.76
C LEU A 36 0.64 -15.50 -16.02
N ARG A 37 0.21 -15.70 -17.27
CA ARG A 37 -0.74 -16.76 -17.65
C ARG A 37 -0.22 -18.18 -17.35
N GLU A 38 1.05 -18.41 -17.59
CA GLU A 38 1.70 -19.68 -17.22
C GLU A 38 1.82 -19.79 -15.70
N ARG A 39 2.17 -18.69 -15.04
CA ARG A 39 2.41 -18.64 -13.60
C ARG A 39 1.14 -18.92 -12.79
N VAL A 40 0.00 -18.34 -13.17
CA VAL A 40 -1.28 -18.58 -12.47
C VAL A 40 -1.76 -20.03 -12.57
N ALA A 41 -1.30 -20.80 -13.57
CA ALA A 41 -1.61 -22.21 -13.73
C ALA A 41 -0.75 -23.14 -12.86
N ARG A 42 0.33 -22.65 -12.23
CA ARG A 42 1.18 -23.47 -11.37
C ARG A 42 0.43 -23.93 -10.12
N PRO A 43 0.68 -25.16 -9.62
CA PRO A 43 -0.08 -25.72 -8.49
C PRO A 43 -0.10 -24.82 -7.23
N GLU A 44 1.00 -24.14 -6.94
CA GLU A 44 1.12 -23.23 -5.78
C GLU A 44 0.29 -21.95 -5.93
N PHE A 45 -0.02 -21.51 -7.16
CA PHE A 45 -0.76 -20.28 -7.44
C PHE A 45 -2.18 -20.52 -7.93
N ALA A 46 -2.47 -21.67 -8.52
CA ALA A 46 -3.78 -21.98 -9.09
C ALA A 46 -4.95 -21.79 -8.10
N PRO A 47 -4.86 -22.20 -6.82
CA PRO A 47 -5.95 -21.92 -5.86
C PRO A 47 -6.15 -20.43 -5.56
N ILE A 48 -5.07 -19.64 -5.54
CA ILE A 48 -5.13 -18.18 -5.34
C ILE A 48 -5.81 -17.55 -6.54
N TRP A 49 -5.38 -17.92 -7.75
CA TRP A 49 -5.96 -17.42 -8.99
C TRP A 49 -7.41 -17.78 -9.16
N ALA A 50 -7.80 -19.02 -8.88
CA ALA A 50 -9.19 -19.46 -8.95
C ALA A 50 -10.11 -18.62 -8.05
N ARG A 51 -9.63 -18.24 -6.86
CA ARG A 51 -10.37 -17.35 -5.96
C ARG A 51 -10.49 -15.94 -6.55
N ILE A 52 -9.39 -15.36 -7.08
CA ILE A 52 -9.41 -14.02 -7.70
C ILE A 52 -10.39 -13.99 -8.88
N LEU A 53 -10.37 -15.01 -9.72
CA LEU A 53 -11.29 -15.12 -10.86
C LEU A 53 -12.75 -15.21 -10.40
N LYS A 54 -13.03 -16.04 -9.37
CA LYS A 54 -14.37 -16.14 -8.77
C LYS A 54 -14.81 -14.80 -8.16
N ASP A 55 -13.92 -14.06 -7.52
CA ASP A 55 -14.21 -12.74 -6.97
C ASP A 55 -14.54 -11.74 -8.10
N ALA A 56 -13.77 -11.73 -9.18
CA ALA A 56 -14.03 -10.90 -10.36
C ALA A 56 -15.38 -11.22 -11.00
N GLU A 57 -15.71 -12.50 -11.16
CA GLU A 57 -17.01 -12.96 -11.68
C GLU A 57 -18.15 -12.49 -10.77
N ALA A 58 -18.01 -12.67 -9.45
CA ALA A 58 -19.02 -12.24 -8.48
C ALA A 58 -19.24 -10.72 -8.47
N TYR A 59 -18.21 -9.94 -8.75
CA TYR A 59 -18.34 -8.48 -8.88
C TYR A 59 -19.05 -8.05 -10.16
N CYS A 60 -19.07 -8.89 -11.18
CA CYS A 60 -19.68 -8.62 -12.46
C CYS A 60 -21.08 -9.28 -12.67
N ASP A 61 -21.48 -10.18 -11.78
CA ASP A 61 -22.76 -10.90 -11.87
C ASP A 61 -23.88 -10.16 -11.14
N PRO A 62 -24.93 -9.66 -11.85
CA PRO A 62 -26.05 -8.96 -11.21
C PRO A 62 -26.82 -9.78 -10.17
N GLN A 63 -26.70 -11.09 -10.17
CA GLN A 63 -27.34 -11.98 -9.19
C GLN A 63 -26.47 -12.21 -7.95
N SER A 64 -25.22 -11.76 -7.97
CA SER A 64 -24.31 -11.88 -6.85
C SER A 64 -24.58 -10.83 -5.79
N PRO A 65 -24.56 -11.19 -4.47
CA PRO A 65 -24.62 -10.19 -3.38
C PRO A 65 -23.39 -9.26 -3.34
N ARG A 66 -22.36 -9.57 -4.12
CA ARG A 66 -21.14 -8.78 -4.24
C ARG A 66 -21.10 -7.93 -5.52
N TYR A 67 -22.18 -7.94 -6.29
CA TYR A 67 -22.27 -7.19 -7.54
C TYR A 67 -21.86 -5.74 -7.37
N GLY A 68 -21.01 -5.28 -8.24
CA GLY A 68 -20.66 -3.88 -8.39
C GLY A 68 -21.64 -3.21 -9.34
N ASP A 69 -22.72 -2.66 -8.81
CA ASP A 69 -23.71 -1.95 -9.63
C ASP A 69 -23.16 -0.60 -10.08
N PRO A 70 -22.98 -0.33 -11.39
CA PRO A 70 -22.59 0.99 -11.85
C PRO A 70 -23.59 2.11 -11.50
N ALA A 71 -24.87 1.78 -11.28
CA ALA A 71 -25.87 2.76 -10.84
C ALA A 71 -25.67 3.19 -9.36
N ASP A 72 -25.14 2.31 -8.52
CA ASP A 72 -24.75 2.58 -7.13
C ASP A 72 -23.49 1.80 -6.75
N PRO A 73 -22.33 2.23 -7.23
CA PRO A 73 -21.09 1.45 -7.15
C PRO A 73 -20.67 1.08 -5.73
N TYR A 74 -21.00 1.93 -4.76
CA TYR A 74 -20.61 1.72 -3.35
C TYR A 74 -21.74 2.16 -2.43
N PRO A 75 -22.75 1.33 -2.17
CA PRO A 75 -23.83 1.67 -1.25
C PRO A 75 -23.22 1.91 0.15
N LEU A 76 -23.49 3.11 0.67
CA LEU A 76 -22.94 3.52 1.96
C LEU A 76 -23.92 3.16 3.06
N PRO A 77 -23.45 2.54 4.16
CA PRO A 77 -24.29 2.26 5.30
C PRO A 77 -24.71 3.53 6.01
N GLU A 78 -25.85 3.50 6.66
CA GLU A 78 -26.28 4.56 7.56
C GLU A 78 -25.34 4.69 8.77
N LYS A 79 -25.31 5.87 9.35
CA LYS A 79 -24.52 6.13 10.55
C LYS A 79 -25.08 5.35 11.74
N GLY A 80 -24.24 4.54 12.40
CA GLY A 80 -24.59 3.86 13.63
C GLY A 80 -24.80 4.87 14.80
N GLU A 81 -25.65 4.52 15.73
CA GLU A 81 -26.06 5.37 16.86
C GLU A 81 -24.87 5.85 17.72
N TYR A 82 -23.88 4.99 17.92
CA TYR A 82 -22.75 5.23 18.82
C TYR A 82 -21.48 5.75 18.14
N ILE A 83 -21.55 6.18 16.86
CA ILE A 83 -20.37 6.67 16.12
C ILE A 83 -20.51 8.17 15.89
N SER A 84 -19.43 8.94 16.09
CA SER A 84 -19.37 10.35 15.68
C SER A 84 -19.50 10.50 14.16
N GLN A 85 -19.99 11.64 13.69
CA GLN A 85 -20.08 11.91 12.25
C GLN A 85 -18.72 11.87 11.56
N SER A 86 -17.68 12.41 12.21
CA SER A 86 -16.31 12.37 11.68
C SER A 86 -15.79 10.93 11.53
N ARG A 87 -15.99 10.09 12.55
CA ARG A 87 -15.61 8.67 12.50
C ARG A 87 -16.38 7.91 11.43
N HIS A 88 -17.68 8.17 11.33
CA HIS A 88 -18.50 7.58 10.28
C HIS A 88 -17.97 7.94 8.88
N ASN A 89 -17.74 9.24 8.61
CA ASN A 89 -17.21 9.69 7.31
C ASN A 89 -15.85 9.05 7.01
N ALA A 90 -14.96 8.91 8.01
CA ALA A 90 -13.68 8.22 7.84
C ALA A 90 -13.87 6.78 7.39
N LEU A 91 -14.78 6.04 8.03
CA LEU A 91 -15.10 4.66 7.67
C LEU A 91 -15.69 4.55 6.26
N LEU A 92 -16.52 5.51 5.85
CA LEU A 92 -17.10 5.53 4.50
C LEU A 92 -16.04 5.70 3.42
N VAL A 93 -15.08 6.63 3.59
CA VAL A 93 -13.99 6.84 2.61
C VAL A 93 -13.13 5.59 2.48
N HIS A 94 -12.76 4.96 3.59
CA HIS A 94 -12.06 3.68 3.56
C HIS A 94 -12.88 2.57 2.87
N ARG A 95 -14.19 2.52 3.12
CA ARG A 95 -15.06 1.53 2.48
C ARG A 95 -15.08 1.73 0.96
N VAL A 96 -15.28 2.97 0.49
CA VAL A 96 -15.24 3.29 -0.95
C VAL A 96 -13.89 2.87 -1.53
N GLY A 97 -12.78 3.34 -0.96
CA GLY A 97 -11.44 3.09 -1.49
C GLY A 97 -11.08 1.61 -1.53
N ARG A 98 -11.27 0.88 -0.44
CA ARG A 98 -10.95 -0.56 -0.37
C ARG A 98 -11.81 -1.38 -1.31
N THR A 99 -13.13 -1.12 -1.35
CA THR A 99 -14.02 -1.85 -2.26
C THR A 99 -13.67 -1.55 -3.72
N LEU A 100 -13.34 -0.30 -4.05
CA LEU A 100 -12.85 0.07 -5.39
C LEU A 100 -11.56 -0.70 -5.71
N THR A 101 -10.57 -0.66 -4.84
CA THR A 101 -9.29 -1.36 -5.02
C THR A 101 -9.48 -2.85 -5.26
N ASP A 102 -10.23 -3.53 -4.37
CA ASP A 102 -10.48 -4.98 -4.47
C ASP A 102 -11.14 -5.34 -5.81
N ARG A 103 -12.13 -4.55 -6.24
CA ARG A 103 -12.82 -4.77 -7.51
C ARG A 103 -11.93 -4.52 -8.71
N MET A 104 -11.21 -3.40 -8.75
CA MET A 104 -10.38 -3.04 -9.89
C MET A 104 -9.19 -3.99 -10.05
N GLU A 105 -8.55 -4.41 -8.96
CA GLU A 105 -7.48 -5.41 -9.00
C GLU A 105 -7.99 -6.78 -9.49
N ALA A 106 -9.12 -7.27 -8.97
CA ALA A 106 -9.65 -8.58 -9.35
C ALA A 106 -10.18 -8.59 -10.79
N ILE A 107 -11.04 -7.64 -11.13
CA ILE A 107 -11.65 -7.55 -12.47
C ILE A 107 -10.60 -7.26 -13.53
N GLY A 108 -9.72 -6.30 -13.26
CA GLY A 108 -8.67 -5.88 -14.18
C GLY A 108 -7.66 -6.99 -14.45
N ALA A 109 -7.15 -7.67 -13.41
CA ALA A 109 -6.27 -8.81 -13.57
C ALA A 109 -6.96 -9.98 -14.30
N ALA A 110 -8.21 -10.28 -13.95
CA ALA A 110 -8.98 -11.32 -14.63
C ALA A 110 -9.16 -11.00 -16.11
N TYR A 111 -9.51 -9.76 -16.46
CA TYR A 111 -9.62 -9.32 -17.85
C TYR A 111 -8.29 -9.46 -18.60
N GLN A 112 -7.20 -8.90 -18.07
CA GLN A 112 -5.90 -8.89 -18.74
C GLN A 112 -5.31 -10.30 -18.93
N LEU A 113 -5.49 -11.18 -17.94
CA LEU A 113 -4.92 -12.52 -18.00
C LEU A 113 -5.81 -13.53 -18.75
N THR A 114 -7.12 -13.34 -18.80
CA THR A 114 -8.04 -14.27 -19.51
C THR A 114 -8.51 -13.76 -20.87
N GLY A 115 -8.46 -12.45 -21.12
CA GLY A 115 -9.03 -11.82 -22.32
C GLY A 115 -10.56 -11.72 -22.30
N ARG A 116 -11.23 -12.00 -21.17
CA ARG A 116 -12.70 -11.97 -21.02
C ARG A 116 -13.21 -10.52 -21.02
N ARG A 117 -13.59 -10.04 -22.20
CA ARG A 117 -14.00 -8.65 -22.42
C ARG A 117 -15.24 -8.24 -21.61
N GLU A 118 -16.12 -9.16 -21.27
CA GLU A 118 -17.31 -8.88 -20.45
C GLU A 118 -16.91 -8.39 -19.05
N LEU A 119 -15.85 -8.95 -18.45
CA LEU A 119 -15.30 -8.49 -17.17
C LEU A 119 -14.70 -7.09 -17.33
N GLY A 120 -13.88 -6.89 -18.37
CA GLY A 120 -13.25 -5.58 -18.63
C GLY A 120 -14.27 -4.47 -18.84
N ARG A 121 -15.31 -4.69 -19.65
CA ARG A 121 -16.38 -3.71 -19.90
C ARG A 121 -17.16 -3.36 -18.63
N HIS A 122 -17.42 -4.36 -17.78
CA HIS A 122 -18.11 -4.11 -16.51
C HIS A 122 -17.24 -3.28 -15.56
N GLY A 123 -15.95 -3.65 -15.41
CA GLY A 123 -15.00 -2.90 -14.59
C GLY A 123 -14.82 -1.46 -15.08
N ALA A 124 -14.75 -1.23 -16.39
CA ALA A 124 -14.65 0.11 -16.98
C ALA A 124 -15.89 0.97 -16.65
N ARG A 125 -17.10 0.41 -16.73
CA ARG A 125 -18.33 1.11 -16.30
C ARG A 125 -18.34 1.44 -14.82
N LEU A 126 -17.85 0.52 -13.96
CA LEU A 126 -17.71 0.79 -12.52
C LEU A 126 -16.70 1.91 -12.25
N LEU A 127 -15.59 1.93 -12.97
CA LEU A 127 -14.57 2.98 -12.84
C LEU A 127 -15.15 4.35 -13.22
N LEU A 128 -15.85 4.45 -14.36
CA LEU A 128 -16.50 5.69 -14.78
C LEU A 128 -17.53 6.15 -13.74
N ALA A 129 -18.43 5.28 -13.32
CA ALA A 129 -19.43 5.59 -12.30
C ALA A 129 -18.80 6.02 -10.96
N THR A 130 -17.62 5.49 -10.64
CA THR A 130 -16.88 5.90 -9.43
C THR A 130 -16.42 7.34 -9.49
N VAL A 131 -15.76 7.75 -10.58
CA VAL A 131 -15.27 9.13 -10.71
C VAL A 131 -16.39 10.15 -10.83
N GLU A 132 -17.52 9.78 -11.42
CA GLU A 132 -18.72 10.61 -11.47
C GLU A 132 -19.37 10.81 -10.09
N LYS A 133 -19.48 9.75 -9.30
CA LYS A 133 -20.12 9.78 -7.97
C LYS A 133 -19.21 10.32 -6.88
N TYR A 134 -17.94 10.03 -6.95
CA TYR A 134 -16.92 10.35 -5.96
C TYR A 134 -15.75 11.16 -6.56
N PRO A 135 -16.00 12.31 -7.23
CA PRO A 135 -14.89 13.18 -7.62
C PRO A 135 -14.18 13.73 -6.37
N ILE A 136 -12.95 14.19 -6.51
CA ILE A 136 -12.20 14.77 -5.37
C ILE A 136 -12.95 15.95 -4.71
N ALA A 137 -13.74 16.70 -5.47
CA ALA A 137 -14.58 17.79 -4.96
C ALA A 137 -15.74 17.31 -4.06
N ASN A 138 -16.09 16.01 -4.09
CA ASN A 138 -17.11 15.47 -3.19
C ASN A 138 -16.66 15.64 -1.73
N PRO A 139 -17.46 16.31 -0.86
CA PRO A 139 -17.07 16.57 0.53
C PRO A 139 -16.75 15.32 1.35
N LEU A 140 -17.34 14.16 1.02
CA LEU A 140 -16.96 12.88 1.64
C LEU A 140 -15.48 12.56 1.38
N ILE A 141 -14.99 12.84 0.18
CA ILE A 141 -13.61 12.55 -0.23
C ILE A 141 -12.67 13.66 0.24
N SER A 142 -12.91 14.92 -0.17
CA SER A 142 -11.99 16.04 0.07
C SER A 142 -11.81 16.37 1.55
N LYS A 143 -12.89 16.29 2.35
CA LYS A 143 -12.87 16.52 3.80
C LYS A 143 -12.79 15.23 4.61
N GLY A 144 -12.74 14.08 3.94
CA GLY A 144 -12.69 12.78 4.56
C GLY A 144 -11.29 12.41 5.06
N PHE A 145 -11.17 11.17 5.49
CA PHE A 145 -9.96 10.65 6.09
C PHE A 145 -8.85 10.42 5.04
N ALA A 146 -7.67 11.01 5.26
CA ALA A 146 -6.58 10.97 4.28
C ALA A 146 -6.16 9.54 3.88
N GLY A 147 -6.08 8.61 4.84
CA GLY A 147 -5.76 7.20 4.53
C GLY A 147 -6.77 6.56 3.57
N GLY A 148 -8.07 6.86 3.73
CA GLY A 148 -9.11 6.37 2.80
C GLY A 148 -8.97 6.95 1.39
N ARG A 149 -8.47 8.19 1.24
CA ARG A 149 -8.16 8.75 -0.08
C ARG A 149 -7.03 8.00 -0.77
N GLY A 150 -6.02 7.53 -0.02
CA GLY A 150 -4.98 6.66 -0.55
C GLY A 150 -5.55 5.37 -1.15
N ASP A 151 -6.49 4.73 -0.44
CA ASP A 151 -7.19 3.55 -0.96
C ASP A 151 -7.99 3.88 -2.24
N VAL A 152 -8.65 5.04 -2.32
CA VAL A 152 -9.37 5.48 -3.54
C VAL A 152 -8.39 5.67 -4.69
N MET A 153 -7.28 6.40 -4.49
CA MET A 153 -6.27 6.62 -5.54
C MET A 153 -5.65 5.31 -6.03
N ARG A 154 -5.41 4.34 -5.14
CA ARG A 154 -4.96 3.01 -5.55
C ARG A 154 -5.97 2.31 -6.45
N GLY A 155 -7.24 2.33 -6.06
CA GLY A 155 -8.30 1.73 -6.88
C GLY A 155 -8.45 2.41 -8.24
N LEU A 156 -8.35 3.74 -8.29
CA LEU A 156 -8.35 4.50 -9.56
C LEU A 156 -7.14 4.15 -10.43
N ALA A 157 -5.95 4.02 -9.82
CA ALA A 157 -4.73 3.62 -10.53
C ALA A 157 -4.88 2.24 -11.18
N MET A 158 -5.35 1.24 -10.39
CA MET A 158 -5.58 -0.11 -10.90
C MET A 158 -6.66 -0.15 -11.98
N GLY A 159 -7.76 0.59 -11.75
CA GLY A 159 -8.87 0.66 -12.69
C GLY A 159 -8.44 1.27 -14.03
N TYR A 160 -7.78 2.41 -14.00
CA TYR A 160 -7.33 3.08 -15.22
C TYR A 160 -6.25 2.26 -15.96
N ASP A 161 -5.23 1.79 -15.25
CA ASP A 161 -4.13 1.02 -15.83
C ASP A 161 -4.61 -0.28 -16.51
N LEU A 162 -5.53 -1.01 -15.88
CA LEU A 162 -5.95 -2.34 -16.33
C LEU A 162 -7.15 -2.33 -17.28
N LEU A 163 -7.95 -1.23 -17.32
CA LEU A 163 -9.27 -1.23 -17.97
C LEU A 163 -9.49 -0.06 -18.94
N SER A 164 -8.54 0.86 -19.09
CA SER A 164 -8.70 2.05 -19.93
C SER A 164 -8.94 1.73 -21.41
N ASP A 165 -8.47 0.57 -21.89
CA ASP A 165 -8.74 0.07 -23.24
C ASP A 165 -10.18 -0.41 -23.47
N GLN A 166 -10.98 -0.52 -22.39
CA GLN A 166 -12.42 -0.85 -22.43
C GLN A 166 -13.33 0.38 -22.32
N LEU A 167 -12.76 1.57 -22.13
CA LEU A 167 -13.45 2.87 -22.15
C LEU A 167 -13.47 3.45 -23.57
N GLY A 168 -14.55 4.13 -23.93
CA GLY A 168 -14.57 5.00 -25.11
C GLY A 168 -13.66 6.23 -24.92
N ASP A 169 -13.33 6.94 -26.00
CA ASP A 169 -12.38 8.07 -25.94
C ASP A 169 -12.84 9.18 -25.01
N GLU A 170 -14.15 9.48 -24.97
CA GLU A 170 -14.72 10.49 -24.07
C GLU A 170 -14.69 10.01 -22.62
N GLU A 171 -15.13 8.79 -22.36
CA GLU A 171 -15.10 8.16 -21.03
C GLU A 171 -13.67 8.13 -20.47
N ARG A 172 -12.70 7.78 -21.31
CA ARG A 172 -11.28 7.77 -20.94
C ARG A 172 -10.80 9.16 -20.53
N ARG A 173 -11.20 10.22 -21.27
CA ARG A 173 -10.88 11.61 -20.91
C ARG A 173 -11.51 12.00 -19.58
N VAL A 174 -12.77 11.66 -19.34
CA VAL A 174 -13.47 11.93 -18.08
C VAL A 174 -12.74 11.28 -16.91
N VAL A 175 -12.42 9.98 -17.01
CA VAL A 175 -11.71 9.25 -15.95
C VAL A 175 -10.31 9.82 -15.73
N ALA A 176 -9.55 10.08 -16.79
CA ALA A 176 -8.20 10.63 -16.68
C ALA A 176 -8.20 12.03 -16.04
N SER A 177 -9.16 12.90 -16.39
CA SER A 177 -9.31 14.22 -15.79
C SER A 177 -9.61 14.14 -14.29
N ALA A 178 -10.55 13.29 -13.90
CA ALA A 178 -10.86 13.08 -12.49
C ALA A 178 -9.66 12.54 -11.70
N CYS A 179 -8.90 11.60 -12.28
CA CYS A 179 -7.66 11.09 -11.68
C CYS A 179 -6.60 12.18 -11.52
N ALA A 180 -6.47 13.08 -12.50
CA ALA A 180 -5.55 14.22 -12.43
C ALA A 180 -5.94 15.19 -11.29
N ASP A 181 -7.22 15.46 -11.09
CA ASP A 181 -7.70 16.30 -9.98
C ASP A 181 -7.37 15.68 -8.60
N TYR A 182 -7.44 14.36 -8.47
CA TYR A 182 -6.98 13.66 -7.26
C TYR A 182 -5.48 13.85 -7.02
N LEU A 183 -4.66 13.80 -8.06
CA LEU A 183 -3.21 13.97 -7.95
C LEU A 183 -2.83 15.40 -7.59
N ASP A 184 -3.45 16.40 -8.19
CA ASP A 184 -3.20 17.80 -7.86
C ASP A 184 -3.57 18.10 -6.40
N PHE A 185 -4.75 17.63 -5.96
CA PHE A 185 -5.18 17.76 -4.56
C PHE A 185 -4.18 17.07 -3.61
N PHE A 186 -3.73 15.87 -3.95
CA PHE A 186 -2.76 15.13 -3.14
C PHE A 186 -1.43 15.89 -3.01
N VAL A 187 -0.88 16.38 -4.11
CA VAL A 187 0.40 17.10 -4.11
C VAL A 187 0.32 18.36 -3.27
N GLU A 188 -0.79 19.14 -3.36
CA GLU A 188 -1.00 20.31 -2.54
C GLU A 188 -1.09 19.94 -1.05
N GLU A 189 -1.92 18.96 -0.70
CA GLU A 189 -2.15 18.55 0.69
C GLU A 189 -0.90 17.99 1.37
N PHE A 190 -0.14 17.12 0.68
CA PHE A 190 1.00 16.40 1.26
C PHE A 190 2.33 17.19 1.21
N ASN A 191 2.36 18.31 0.50
CA ASN A 191 3.45 19.29 0.59
C ASN A 191 3.18 20.41 1.61
N ASN A 192 2.04 20.39 2.30
CA ASN A 192 1.75 21.37 3.34
C ASN A 192 2.47 21.01 4.67
N PRO A 193 3.50 21.77 5.08
CA PRO A 193 4.29 21.46 6.28
C PRO A 193 3.51 21.69 7.59
N LYS A 194 2.33 22.28 7.53
CA LYS A 194 1.44 22.48 8.69
C LYS A 194 0.56 21.26 8.97
N SER A 195 0.51 20.29 8.05
CA SER A 195 -0.24 19.07 8.27
C SER A 195 0.44 18.20 9.33
N TRP A 196 -0.33 17.72 10.31
CA TRP A 196 0.18 16.88 11.39
C TRP A 196 0.81 15.55 10.92
N TRP A 197 0.47 15.08 9.71
CA TRP A 197 1.03 13.86 9.08
C TRP A 197 2.27 14.12 8.20
N TYR A 198 2.72 15.38 8.09
CA TYR A 198 3.66 15.82 7.04
C TYR A 198 4.96 15.00 6.93
N GLU A 199 5.54 14.52 8.03
CA GLU A 199 6.85 13.85 8.00
C GLU A 199 6.80 12.37 8.37
N ILE A 200 6.17 12.02 9.50
CA ILE A 200 6.35 10.72 10.16
C ILE A 200 5.22 9.75 9.82
N HIS A 201 4.01 10.25 9.67
CA HIS A 201 2.81 9.43 9.62
C HIS A 201 2.76 8.51 8.39
N ASN A 202 2.24 7.28 8.58
CA ASN A 202 2.09 6.27 7.54
C ASN A 202 1.30 6.73 6.30
N TYR A 203 0.47 7.80 6.42
CA TYR A 203 -0.25 8.38 5.28
C TYR A 203 0.68 8.82 4.15
N ASN A 204 1.91 9.25 4.45
CA ASN A 204 2.88 9.60 3.42
C ASN A 204 3.23 8.38 2.55
N GLY A 205 3.43 7.21 3.17
CA GLY A 205 3.68 5.96 2.44
C GLY A 205 2.44 5.45 1.70
N VAL A 206 1.27 5.42 2.37
CA VAL A 206 0.02 4.94 1.77
C VAL A 206 -0.40 5.81 0.60
N ASN A 207 -0.55 7.12 0.82
CA ASN A 207 -1.04 8.04 -0.22
C ASN A 207 0.02 8.30 -1.29
N GLY A 208 1.30 8.47 -0.89
CA GLY A 208 2.41 8.68 -1.82
C GLY A 208 2.58 7.51 -2.79
N GLY A 209 2.51 6.26 -2.28
CA GLY A 209 2.56 5.07 -3.12
C GLY A 209 1.36 4.95 -4.06
N SER A 210 0.14 5.22 -3.55
CA SER A 210 -1.08 5.19 -4.35
C SER A 210 -1.11 6.26 -5.43
N ALA A 211 -0.76 7.50 -5.06
CA ALA A 211 -0.67 8.62 -6.01
C ALA A 211 0.43 8.38 -7.05
N GLY A 212 1.57 7.83 -6.64
CA GLY A 212 2.63 7.46 -7.57
C GLY A 212 2.18 6.43 -8.60
N CYS A 213 1.45 5.39 -8.19
CA CYS A 213 0.84 4.44 -9.10
C CYS A 213 -0.16 5.12 -10.06
N LEU A 214 -0.99 6.03 -9.54
CA LEU A 214 -1.97 6.77 -10.34
C LEU A 214 -1.29 7.71 -11.34
N ALA A 215 -0.21 8.39 -10.93
CA ALA A 215 0.58 9.24 -11.81
C ALA A 215 1.19 8.43 -12.98
N LEU A 216 1.75 7.26 -12.68
CA LEU A 216 2.29 6.36 -13.71
C LEU A 216 1.20 5.86 -14.66
N ALA A 217 0.01 5.52 -14.15
CA ALA A 217 -1.11 5.06 -14.97
C ALA A 217 -1.56 6.11 -16.00
N LEU A 218 -1.38 7.41 -15.72
CA LEU A 218 -1.75 8.52 -16.60
C LEU A 218 -0.65 8.99 -17.56
N SER A 219 0.48 8.29 -17.62
CA SER A 219 1.65 8.74 -18.38
C SER A 219 1.43 8.83 -19.90
N ASP A 220 0.47 8.10 -20.45
CA ASP A 220 0.07 8.14 -21.84
C ASP A 220 -0.79 9.38 -22.19
N VAL A 221 -1.60 9.86 -21.25
CA VAL A 221 -2.51 11.00 -21.46
C VAL A 221 -1.87 12.32 -21.04
N TYR A 222 -1.12 12.32 -19.96
CA TYR A 222 -0.50 13.52 -19.37
C TYR A 222 1.01 13.31 -19.12
N PRO A 223 1.85 13.10 -20.12
CA PRO A 223 3.26 12.68 -19.93
C PRO A 223 4.05 13.64 -19.03
N ASP A 224 3.98 14.95 -19.27
CA ASP A 224 4.73 15.95 -18.50
C ASP A 224 4.20 16.07 -17.06
N ARG A 225 2.88 16.06 -16.88
CA ARG A 225 2.26 16.10 -15.54
C ARG A 225 2.53 14.81 -14.77
N SER A 226 2.46 13.66 -15.43
CA SER A 226 2.80 12.36 -14.84
C SER A 226 4.23 12.34 -14.31
N GLN A 227 5.19 12.86 -15.07
CA GLN A 227 6.57 13.00 -14.61
C GLN A 227 6.67 13.90 -13.37
N ALA A 228 5.99 15.05 -13.36
CA ALA A 228 5.98 15.98 -12.23
C ALA A 228 5.33 15.35 -10.98
N TRP A 229 4.15 14.74 -11.11
CA TRP A 229 3.47 14.05 -10.00
C TRP A 229 4.30 12.88 -9.45
N THR A 230 4.92 12.10 -10.34
CA THR A 230 5.82 10.98 -9.96
C THR A 230 6.99 11.49 -9.11
N ALA A 231 7.63 12.58 -9.53
CA ALA A 231 8.73 13.19 -8.78
C ALA A 231 8.29 13.69 -7.40
N GLU A 232 7.11 14.31 -7.28
CA GLU A 232 6.57 14.73 -5.99
C GLU A 232 6.22 13.54 -5.09
N CYS A 233 5.65 12.46 -5.64
CA CYS A 233 5.39 11.23 -4.89
C CYS A 233 6.68 10.61 -4.33
N VAL A 234 7.73 10.52 -5.14
CA VAL A 234 9.06 10.04 -4.69
C VAL A 234 9.59 10.92 -3.57
N LYS A 235 9.53 12.25 -3.70
CA LYS A 235 9.97 13.21 -2.68
C LYS A 235 9.20 13.07 -1.36
N ILE A 236 7.87 12.90 -1.41
CA ILE A 236 7.02 12.70 -0.23
C ILE A 236 7.39 11.39 0.48
N ILE A 237 7.55 10.31 -0.27
CA ILE A 237 7.95 9.00 0.27
C ILE A 237 9.37 9.05 0.84
N ASP A 238 10.33 9.63 0.13
CA ASP A 238 11.71 9.79 0.61
C ASP A 238 11.77 10.56 1.94
N ARG A 239 10.99 11.66 2.06
CA ARG A 239 10.85 12.40 3.32
C ARG A 239 10.31 11.50 4.43
N TRP A 240 9.27 10.72 4.17
CA TRP A 240 8.69 9.79 5.13
C TRP A 240 9.66 8.68 5.53
N LEU A 241 10.37 8.09 4.60
CA LEU A 241 11.38 7.06 4.89
C LEU A 241 12.54 7.61 5.73
N LYS A 242 12.93 8.87 5.52
CA LYS A 242 14.00 9.53 6.30
C LYS A 242 13.58 9.97 7.70
N LYS A 243 12.30 10.30 7.89
CA LYS A 243 11.81 10.92 9.14
C LYS A 243 10.95 9.98 9.98
N GLY A 244 10.22 9.06 9.37
CA GLY A 244 9.36 8.10 10.05
C GLY A 244 10.10 6.86 10.56
N PHE A 245 11.31 6.61 10.07
CA PHE A 245 12.18 5.51 10.51
C PHE A 245 13.43 6.08 11.16
N ASP A 246 13.93 5.42 12.22
CA ASP A 246 15.22 5.75 12.77
C ASP A 246 16.39 5.18 11.95
N GLU A 247 17.62 5.53 12.33
CA GLU A 247 18.82 5.09 11.61
C GLU A 247 19.03 3.58 11.65
N GLU A 248 18.44 2.90 12.62
CA GLU A 248 18.48 1.46 12.80
C GLU A 248 17.32 0.74 12.10
N GLY A 249 16.37 1.47 11.49
CA GLY A 249 15.28 0.95 10.66
C GLY A 249 13.96 0.70 11.39
N ALA A 250 13.83 1.10 12.65
CA ALA A 250 12.56 1.00 13.37
C ALA A 250 11.60 2.13 12.99
N TYR A 251 10.36 1.78 12.70
CA TYR A 251 9.31 2.74 12.38
C TYR A 251 8.65 3.31 13.65
N PHE A 252 8.41 4.62 13.70
CA PHE A 252 7.86 5.28 14.89
C PHE A 252 6.45 4.82 15.26
N GLU A 253 5.63 4.42 14.30
CA GLU A 253 4.28 3.91 14.55
C GLU A 253 4.21 2.37 14.71
N GLY A 254 5.34 1.68 14.80
CA GLY A 254 5.42 0.23 15.02
C GLY A 254 5.39 -0.61 13.74
N VAL A 255 5.53 -1.94 13.91
CA VAL A 255 5.64 -2.90 12.79
C VAL A 255 4.39 -2.91 11.93
N GLY A 256 3.20 -2.88 12.54
CA GLY A 256 1.93 -2.95 11.82
C GLY A 256 1.77 -1.81 10.82
N TYR A 257 1.98 -0.57 11.28
CA TYR A 257 1.84 0.61 10.43
C TYR A 257 3.00 0.81 9.45
N SER A 258 4.20 0.31 9.76
CA SER A 258 5.26 0.25 8.74
C SER A 258 4.84 -0.64 7.56
N GLY A 259 4.27 -1.81 7.84
CA GLY A 259 3.73 -2.70 6.81
C GLY A 259 2.59 -2.08 6.00
N TYR A 260 1.69 -1.31 6.65
CA TYR A 260 0.59 -0.62 5.98
C TYR A 260 1.11 0.49 5.04
N GLY A 261 1.98 1.37 5.53
CA GLY A 261 2.58 2.43 4.71
C GLY A 261 3.42 1.89 3.56
N LEU A 262 4.19 0.81 3.81
CA LEU A 262 5.04 0.19 2.80
C LEU A 262 4.26 -0.58 1.72
N SER A 263 3.02 -1.00 1.96
CA SER A 263 2.26 -1.78 0.97
C SER A 263 2.12 -1.06 -0.37
N ASN A 264 1.69 0.19 -0.34
CA ASN A 264 1.52 1.01 -1.55
C ASN A 264 2.85 1.61 -2.03
N THR A 265 3.76 1.95 -1.09
CA THR A 265 5.13 2.39 -1.42
C THR A 265 5.89 1.34 -2.23
N VAL A 266 5.85 0.08 -1.82
CA VAL A 266 6.55 -1.02 -2.52
C VAL A 266 5.91 -1.32 -3.88
N LEU A 267 4.60 -1.18 -4.01
CA LEU A 267 3.91 -1.30 -5.29
C LEU A 267 4.37 -0.22 -6.29
N PHE A 268 4.42 1.02 -5.84
CA PHE A 268 4.93 2.13 -6.67
C PHE A 268 6.41 1.97 -6.99
N ALA A 269 7.24 1.60 -6.00
CA ALA A 269 8.66 1.33 -6.21
C ALA A 269 8.91 0.20 -7.22
N ASP A 270 8.02 -0.83 -7.25
CA ASP A 270 8.09 -1.89 -8.25
C ASP A 270 7.80 -1.37 -9.67
N ALA A 271 6.75 -0.58 -9.83
CA ALA A 271 6.42 0.04 -11.11
C ALA A 271 7.53 1.00 -11.60
N LEU A 272 8.14 1.78 -10.70
CA LEU A 272 9.30 2.64 -11.02
C LEU A 272 10.53 1.83 -11.43
N ALA A 273 10.83 0.75 -10.68
CA ALA A 273 12.01 -0.08 -10.96
C ALA A 273 11.92 -0.77 -12.33
N ARG A 274 10.73 -1.15 -12.78
CA ARG A 274 10.52 -1.67 -14.15
C ARG A 274 10.79 -0.61 -15.22
N ARG A 275 10.70 0.68 -14.87
CA ARG A 275 11.07 1.83 -15.74
C ARG A 275 12.51 2.30 -15.55
N GLY A 276 13.32 1.57 -14.80
CA GLY A 276 14.74 1.87 -14.57
C GLY A 276 15.03 2.75 -13.35
N ASP A 277 14.03 3.27 -12.64
CA ASP A 277 14.22 4.04 -11.41
C ASP A 277 14.12 3.14 -10.18
N ARG A 278 15.24 2.91 -9.53
CA ARG A 278 15.35 2.09 -8.31
C ARG A 278 15.50 2.91 -7.04
N SER A 279 15.42 4.22 -7.11
CA SER A 279 15.74 5.15 -6.01
C SER A 279 15.02 4.79 -4.71
N LEU A 280 13.74 4.41 -4.77
CA LEU A 280 12.99 3.98 -3.59
C LEU A 280 13.49 2.64 -3.04
N PHE A 281 13.76 1.63 -3.86
CA PHE A 281 14.30 0.36 -3.37
C PHE A 281 15.72 0.46 -2.82
N ASP A 282 16.50 1.41 -3.32
CA ASP A 282 17.88 1.61 -2.89
C ASP A 282 17.97 2.51 -1.64
N HIS A 283 16.84 3.01 -1.12
CA HIS A 283 16.81 3.80 0.10
C HIS A 283 17.39 3.02 1.30
N PRO A 284 18.26 3.66 2.13
CA PRO A 284 18.99 3.01 3.22
C PRO A 284 18.11 2.25 4.24
N VAL A 285 16.90 2.75 4.50
CA VAL A 285 15.92 2.11 5.40
C VAL A 285 15.72 0.63 5.08
N PHE A 286 15.63 0.27 3.78
CA PHE A 286 15.44 -1.14 3.39
C PHE A 286 16.65 -2.03 3.61
N GLY A 287 17.81 -1.46 3.95
CA GLY A 287 18.96 -2.22 4.42
C GLY A 287 18.86 -2.61 5.91
N LYS A 288 18.03 -1.92 6.69
CA LYS A 288 17.90 -2.06 8.15
C LYS A 288 16.55 -2.61 8.62
N LEU A 289 15.49 -2.32 7.88
CA LEU A 289 14.12 -2.73 8.22
C LEU A 289 13.98 -4.24 8.48
N GLY A 290 14.73 -5.08 7.76
CA GLY A 290 14.73 -6.54 7.95
C GLY A 290 15.24 -6.95 9.33
N GLU A 291 16.24 -6.27 9.86
CA GLU A 291 16.77 -6.49 11.22
C GLU A 291 15.73 -6.11 12.28
N TYR A 292 15.06 -4.97 12.11
CA TYR A 292 13.96 -4.54 13.00
C TYR A 292 12.82 -5.55 13.02
N TYR A 293 12.39 -6.05 11.85
CA TYR A 293 11.33 -7.06 11.77
C TYR A 293 11.77 -8.39 12.40
N ALA A 294 13.00 -8.85 12.15
CA ALA A 294 13.51 -10.07 12.76
C ALA A 294 13.55 -9.97 14.29
N LEU A 295 14.03 -8.84 14.82
CA LEU A 295 14.07 -8.60 16.26
C LEU A 295 12.68 -8.51 16.89
N SER A 296 11.69 -7.99 16.16
CA SER A 296 10.29 -7.85 16.62
C SER A 296 9.47 -9.14 16.46
N LEU A 297 10.00 -10.20 15.83
CA LEU A 297 9.30 -11.47 15.65
C LEU A 297 9.24 -12.25 16.97
N LEU A 298 8.05 -12.68 17.40
CA LEU A 298 7.89 -13.43 18.64
C LEU A 298 8.50 -14.84 18.55
N PRO A 299 9.21 -15.31 19.59
CA PRO A 299 9.79 -16.66 19.60
C PRO A 299 8.73 -17.75 19.46
N GLY A 300 8.91 -18.64 18.48
CA GLY A 300 7.99 -19.75 18.22
C GLY A 300 6.65 -19.37 17.59
N GLU A 301 6.43 -18.09 17.33
CA GLU A 301 5.19 -17.60 16.73
C GLU A 301 5.42 -17.05 15.30
N ARG A 302 4.33 -16.96 14.53
CA ARG A 302 4.36 -16.41 13.17
C ARG A 302 3.90 -14.93 13.14
N VAL A 303 4.08 -14.21 14.26
CA VAL A 303 3.58 -12.86 14.45
C VAL A 303 4.64 -11.95 15.08
N PHE A 304 4.53 -10.67 14.80
CA PHE A 304 5.36 -9.64 15.40
C PHE A 304 4.77 -9.13 16.72
N ASP A 305 5.61 -8.54 17.54
CA ASP A 305 5.22 -7.81 18.75
C ASP A 305 4.23 -6.69 18.42
N ALA A 306 3.18 -6.57 19.24
CA ALA A 306 2.03 -5.70 19.00
C ALA A 306 2.21 -4.27 19.53
N ARG A 307 3.44 -3.78 19.67
CA ARG A 307 3.72 -2.42 20.14
C ARG A 307 3.01 -1.36 19.33
N ASN A 308 2.67 -0.26 20.01
CA ASN A 308 1.89 0.84 19.47
C ASN A 308 0.49 0.34 19.05
N ASP A 309 -0.16 1.03 18.12
CA ASP A 309 -1.43 0.58 17.53
C ASP A 309 -1.22 -0.58 16.54
N SER A 310 -0.46 -1.60 16.95
CA SER A 310 -0.24 -2.80 16.16
C SER A 310 -1.05 -3.97 16.72
N SER A 311 -1.28 -4.96 15.88
CA SER A 311 -1.85 -6.25 16.31
C SER A 311 -0.79 -7.33 16.18
N TYR A 312 -0.92 -8.40 16.96
CA TYR A 312 -0.12 -9.62 16.75
C TYR A 312 -0.45 -10.22 15.39
N SER A 313 0.31 -9.86 14.38
CA SER A 313 0.10 -10.27 13.00
C SER A 313 1.41 -10.62 12.32
N GLY A 314 1.32 -11.44 11.27
CA GLY A 314 2.46 -11.73 10.40
C GLY A 314 2.73 -10.61 9.40
N SER A 315 3.72 -10.83 8.55
CA SER A 315 4.09 -9.90 7.50
C SER A 315 3.09 -9.90 6.36
N ASN A 316 3.05 -8.76 5.66
CA ASN A 316 2.38 -8.68 4.37
C ASN A 316 3.33 -9.10 3.22
N VAL A 317 2.79 -9.21 2.03
CA VAL A 317 3.47 -9.69 0.83
C VAL A 317 4.62 -8.80 0.34
N THR A 318 4.75 -7.58 0.86
CA THR A 318 5.83 -6.64 0.50
C THR A 318 7.21 -7.22 0.80
N LEU A 319 7.33 -8.09 1.81
CA LEU A 319 8.60 -8.76 2.12
C LEU A 319 9.10 -9.64 0.97
N LEU A 320 8.22 -10.27 0.19
CA LEU A 320 8.63 -10.99 -1.02
C LEU A 320 9.23 -10.05 -2.06
N LYS A 321 8.61 -8.88 -2.26
CA LYS A 321 9.15 -7.91 -3.21
C LYS A 321 10.48 -7.33 -2.74
N LEU A 322 10.59 -7.01 -1.45
CA LEU A 322 11.85 -6.54 -0.86
C LEU A 322 12.94 -7.62 -0.92
N ALA A 323 12.61 -8.89 -0.71
CA ALA A 323 13.56 -9.99 -0.88
C ALA A 323 14.15 -9.99 -2.29
N ALA A 324 13.32 -9.88 -3.32
CA ALA A 324 13.79 -9.83 -4.72
C ALA A 324 14.56 -8.53 -5.03
N ALA A 325 14.00 -7.37 -4.67
CA ALA A 325 14.56 -6.06 -5.01
C ALA A 325 15.93 -5.81 -4.36
N ARG A 326 16.14 -6.36 -3.15
CA ARG A 326 17.39 -6.22 -2.37
C ARG A 326 18.28 -7.47 -2.40
N ASN A 327 17.88 -8.53 -3.11
CA ASN A 327 18.50 -9.85 -3.06
C ASN A 327 18.77 -10.33 -1.62
N SER A 328 17.75 -10.19 -0.77
CA SER A 328 17.89 -10.41 0.69
C SER A 328 17.21 -11.70 1.13
N GLY A 329 18.04 -12.67 1.55
CA GLY A 329 17.56 -13.91 2.15
C GLY A 329 16.85 -13.70 3.49
N LEU A 330 17.20 -12.65 4.25
CA LEU A 330 16.51 -12.30 5.50
C LEU A 330 15.04 -11.91 5.27
N TYR A 331 14.73 -11.06 4.29
CA TYR A 331 13.34 -10.74 3.94
C TYR A 331 12.59 -11.98 3.45
N ARG A 332 13.25 -12.88 2.72
CA ARG A 332 12.64 -14.15 2.31
C ARG A 332 12.35 -15.03 3.51
N TRP A 333 13.30 -15.20 4.43
CA TRP A 333 13.10 -15.95 5.66
C TRP A 333 11.95 -15.39 6.51
N LEU A 334 11.89 -14.09 6.69
CA LEU A 334 10.79 -13.41 7.40
C LEU A 334 9.44 -13.75 6.75
N TRP A 335 9.33 -13.65 5.42
CA TRP A 335 8.13 -14.05 4.73
C TRP A 335 7.77 -15.52 4.95
N ASP A 336 8.69 -16.43 4.79
CA ASP A 336 8.44 -17.87 4.92
C ASP A 336 7.96 -18.24 6.34
N ASN A 337 8.40 -17.50 7.36
CA ASN A 337 8.00 -17.68 8.75
C ASN A 337 6.75 -16.94 9.18
N THR A 338 6.38 -15.84 8.53
CA THR A 338 5.29 -14.96 8.98
C THR A 338 4.21 -14.72 7.93
N GLY A 339 4.50 -14.92 6.67
CA GLY A 339 3.59 -14.59 5.56
C GLY A 339 2.44 -15.59 5.43
N SER A 340 1.25 -15.06 5.16
CA SER A 340 0.05 -15.87 4.91
C SER A 340 -0.81 -15.31 3.77
N ASP A 341 -0.30 -14.32 3.03
CA ASP A 341 -1.04 -13.61 1.99
C ASP A 341 -1.38 -14.54 0.82
N LYS A 342 -2.64 -14.48 0.40
CA LYS A 342 -3.19 -15.20 -0.75
C LYS A 342 -3.72 -14.23 -1.82
N SER A 343 -3.26 -12.97 -1.81
CA SER A 343 -3.64 -11.96 -2.80
C SER A 343 -2.95 -12.17 -4.15
N LEU A 344 -3.36 -11.40 -5.14
CA LEU A 344 -2.70 -11.34 -6.44
C LEU A 344 -1.20 -11.05 -6.31
N PHE A 345 -0.80 -10.23 -5.35
CA PHE A 345 0.61 -9.88 -5.10
C PHE A 345 1.47 -11.09 -4.72
N ARG A 346 0.89 -12.11 -4.08
CA ARG A 346 1.59 -13.38 -3.85
C ARG A 346 1.99 -14.04 -5.17
N ILE A 347 1.14 -13.96 -6.17
CA ILE A 347 1.44 -14.49 -7.52
C ILE A 347 2.51 -13.61 -8.19
N LEU A 348 2.36 -12.27 -8.13
CA LEU A 348 3.24 -11.35 -8.84
C LEU A 348 4.66 -11.30 -8.25
N TRP A 349 4.80 -11.35 -6.93
CA TRP A 349 6.04 -11.03 -6.22
C TRP A 349 6.79 -12.24 -5.65
N ASP A 350 6.23 -13.45 -5.71
CA ASP A 350 6.98 -14.64 -5.30
C ASP A 350 8.22 -14.82 -6.17
N ASN A 351 9.30 -15.16 -5.53
CA ASN A 351 10.62 -15.24 -6.14
C ASN A 351 11.42 -16.41 -5.58
N ARG A 352 12.59 -16.66 -6.16
CA ARG A 352 13.47 -17.78 -5.82
C ARG A 352 14.66 -17.38 -4.93
N VAL A 353 14.61 -16.22 -4.28
CA VAL A 353 15.63 -15.83 -3.30
C VAL A 353 15.65 -16.87 -2.19
N ALA A 354 16.82 -17.45 -1.93
CA ALA A 354 16.98 -18.43 -0.87
C ALA A 354 16.80 -17.75 0.50
N PRO A 355 16.03 -18.35 1.43
CA PRO A 355 15.88 -17.81 2.78
C PRO A 355 17.20 -17.93 3.55
N VAL A 356 17.53 -16.90 4.31
CA VAL A 356 18.67 -16.87 5.23
C VAL A 356 18.13 -16.48 6.60
N ASP A 357 18.33 -17.35 7.60
CA ASP A 357 17.88 -17.09 8.97
C ASP A 357 18.61 -15.88 9.59
N PRO A 358 18.03 -15.23 10.61
CA PRO A 358 18.60 -14.01 11.17
C PRO A 358 20.03 -14.17 11.70
N SER A 359 20.40 -15.34 12.26
CA SER A 359 21.75 -15.58 12.75
C SER A 359 22.76 -15.62 11.61
N SER A 360 22.44 -16.37 10.56
CA SER A 360 23.26 -16.48 9.35
C SER A 360 23.31 -15.17 8.55
N ALA A 361 22.27 -14.35 8.66
CA ALA A 361 22.20 -13.00 8.08
C ALA A 361 22.98 -11.97 8.90
N GLY A 362 23.55 -12.33 10.06
CA GLY A 362 24.32 -11.44 10.93
C GLY A 362 23.46 -10.47 11.76
N VAL A 363 22.15 -10.76 11.92
CA VAL A 363 21.27 -9.93 12.77
C VAL A 363 21.73 -10.04 14.23
N PRO A 364 22.01 -8.92 14.90
CA PRO A 364 22.43 -8.94 16.30
C PRO A 364 21.29 -9.41 17.21
N ARG A 365 21.62 -10.13 18.28
CA ARG A 365 20.62 -10.57 19.28
C ARG A 365 20.19 -9.47 20.23
N ALA A 366 20.84 -8.30 20.18
CA ALA A 366 20.48 -7.12 20.94
C ALA A 366 20.66 -5.88 20.07
N GLN A 367 19.67 -5.01 20.05
CA GLN A 367 19.71 -3.75 19.30
C GLN A 367 19.02 -2.65 20.07
N HIS A 368 19.65 -1.47 20.08
CA HIS A 368 19.05 -0.22 20.52
C HIS A 368 18.65 0.59 19.28
N PHE A 369 17.38 0.74 19.07
CA PHE A 369 16.76 1.63 18.09
C PHE A 369 16.69 3.03 18.70
N ARG A 370 17.72 3.81 18.49
CA ARG A 370 18.01 5.05 19.26
C ARG A 370 16.95 6.12 19.04
N GLY A 371 16.48 6.29 17.83
CA GLY A 371 15.46 7.28 17.53
C GLY A 371 14.13 7.01 18.26
N ARG A 372 13.77 5.74 18.41
CA ARG A 372 12.61 5.32 19.19
C ARG A 372 12.88 5.23 20.70
N GLY A 373 14.12 5.00 21.10
CA GLY A 373 14.48 4.58 22.46
C GLY A 373 13.95 3.17 22.79
N LEU A 374 13.87 2.31 21.78
CA LEU A 374 13.46 0.92 21.89
C LEU A 374 14.70 0.03 21.93
N CYS A 375 14.80 -0.79 22.97
CA CYS A 375 15.80 -1.84 23.05
C CYS A 375 15.14 -3.22 22.96
N ILE A 376 15.70 -4.10 22.15
CA ILE A 376 15.25 -5.49 22.03
C ILE A 376 16.43 -6.41 22.26
N TRP A 377 16.24 -7.44 23.09
CA TRP A 377 17.23 -8.50 23.37
C TRP A 377 16.60 -9.87 23.11
N ARG A 378 17.41 -10.78 22.59
CA ARG A 378 17.03 -12.17 22.34
C ARG A 378 18.13 -13.11 22.81
N THR A 379 17.74 -14.28 23.32
CA THR A 379 18.71 -15.37 23.58
C THR A 379 19.07 -16.11 22.30
N GLY A 380 18.20 -16.11 21.30
CA GLY A 380 18.41 -16.74 19.99
C GLY A 380 17.19 -16.59 19.08
N TRP A 381 17.06 -17.48 18.09
CA TRP A 381 16.10 -17.40 17.00
C TRP A 381 15.17 -18.62 16.91
N THR A 382 15.15 -19.47 17.94
CA THR A 382 14.30 -20.67 18.00
C THR A 382 13.03 -20.42 18.83
N ASP A 383 12.11 -21.37 18.82
CA ASP A 383 10.89 -21.40 19.63
C ASP A 383 11.14 -21.50 21.14
N ARG A 384 12.35 -21.94 21.55
CA ARG A 384 12.77 -22.06 22.96
C ARG A 384 13.48 -20.84 23.49
N ASP A 385 13.72 -19.85 22.62
CA ASP A 385 14.41 -18.63 22.99
C ASP A 385 13.48 -17.62 23.67
N VAL A 386 14.11 -16.62 24.29
CA VAL A 386 13.44 -15.54 24.99
C VAL A 386 13.70 -14.23 24.25
N MET A 387 12.68 -13.40 24.14
CA MET A 387 12.73 -12.02 23.67
C MET A 387 12.29 -11.10 24.80
N PHE A 388 13.10 -10.13 25.12
CA PHE A 388 12.77 -9.04 26.02
C PHE A 388 12.91 -7.71 25.27
N SER A 389 12.01 -6.78 25.53
CA SER A 389 12.13 -5.44 24.99
C SER A 389 11.66 -4.38 25.98
N VAL A 390 12.24 -3.19 25.88
CA VAL A 390 11.80 -2.01 26.62
C VAL A 390 11.83 -0.79 25.72
N GLU A 391 10.82 0.05 25.81
CA GLU A 391 10.73 1.33 25.09
C GLU A 391 10.63 2.49 26.08
N ALA A 392 11.62 3.37 26.05
CA ALA A 392 11.75 4.54 26.94
C ALA A 392 12.26 5.78 26.18
N GLY A 393 11.86 5.93 24.93
CA GLY A 393 12.26 7.03 24.05
C GLY A 393 11.36 8.24 24.13
N PRO A 394 11.57 9.20 23.20
CA PRO A 394 10.75 10.39 23.10
C PRO A 394 9.27 10.01 22.80
N TYR A 395 8.36 10.77 23.39
CA TYR A 395 6.96 10.72 23.02
C TYR A 395 6.74 11.61 21.79
N TYR A 396 6.26 11.00 20.72
CA TYR A 396 5.85 11.71 19.52
C TYR A 396 4.33 11.86 19.58
N PRO A 397 3.77 13.08 19.68
CA PRO A 397 2.33 13.31 19.74
C PRO A 397 1.65 13.16 18.38
N VAL A 398 2.17 12.29 17.55
CA VAL A 398 1.56 11.82 16.32
C VAL A 398 0.83 10.52 16.61
N THR A 399 -0.20 10.23 15.86
CA THR A 399 -1.05 9.06 16.05
C THR A 399 -0.27 7.75 16.15
N HIS A 400 -0.89 6.76 16.74
CA HIS A 400 -0.34 5.41 16.95
C HIS A 400 0.80 5.32 17.97
N ASN A 401 1.05 6.39 18.71
CA ASN A 401 2.00 6.40 19.79
C ASN A 401 1.23 6.42 21.12
N GLN A 402 1.34 5.36 21.91
CA GLN A 402 0.58 5.20 23.15
C GLN A 402 1.33 5.80 24.35
N ALA A 403 0.65 5.94 25.50
CA ALA A 403 1.25 6.44 26.74
C ALA A 403 2.02 5.31 27.46
N ASP A 404 3.00 4.73 26.80
CA ASP A 404 3.69 3.48 27.10
C ASP A 404 5.18 3.64 27.39
N LYS A 405 5.68 4.84 27.60
CA LYS A 405 7.13 5.04 27.82
C LYS A 405 7.57 4.46 29.17
N GLY A 406 8.59 3.58 29.09
CA GLY A 406 8.96 2.68 30.20
C GLY A 406 8.31 1.30 30.13
N HIS A 407 7.47 1.04 29.12
CA HIS A 407 6.85 -0.25 28.89
C HIS A 407 7.88 -1.31 28.49
N PHE A 408 7.74 -2.51 29.04
CA PHE A 408 8.52 -3.67 28.65
C PHE A 408 7.63 -4.84 28.21
N THR A 409 8.18 -5.69 27.34
CA THR A 409 7.55 -6.96 26.97
C THR A 409 8.50 -8.13 27.20
N LEU A 410 7.96 -9.30 27.49
CA LEU A 410 8.72 -10.53 27.70
C LEU A 410 7.96 -11.71 27.07
N TYR A 411 8.61 -12.35 26.11
CA TYR A 411 8.09 -13.52 25.39
C TYR A 411 9.11 -14.64 25.37
N GLY A 412 8.67 -15.88 25.35
CA GLY A 412 9.56 -17.01 25.19
C GLY A 412 9.10 -18.26 25.92
N LEU A 413 9.75 -19.37 25.65
CA LEU A 413 9.43 -20.69 26.24
C LEU A 413 7.97 -21.09 25.98
N GLY A 414 7.40 -20.68 24.85
CA GLY A 414 6.00 -20.95 24.50
C GLY A 414 4.97 -20.05 25.23
N HIS A 415 5.39 -18.97 25.90
CA HIS A 415 4.51 -18.11 26.69
C HIS A 415 4.74 -16.62 26.38
N ARG A 416 3.68 -15.85 26.60
CA ARG A 416 3.70 -14.38 26.60
C ARG A 416 3.58 -13.92 28.04
N TRP A 417 4.71 -13.54 28.67
CA TRP A 417 4.82 -13.23 30.12
C TRP A 417 4.43 -11.80 30.46
N ALA A 418 4.91 -10.84 29.67
CA ALA A 418 4.51 -9.45 29.72
C ALA A 418 4.21 -8.99 28.29
N VAL A 419 3.03 -8.45 28.09
CA VAL A 419 2.49 -8.18 26.75
C VAL A 419 2.19 -6.71 26.58
N ASP A 420 2.23 -6.26 25.33
CA ASP A 420 1.54 -5.05 24.93
C ASP A 420 0.06 -5.34 24.68
N THR A 421 -0.82 -4.39 24.98
CA THR A 421 -2.26 -4.52 24.75
C THR A 421 -2.64 -4.43 23.28
N GLY A 422 -1.70 -4.01 22.43
CA GLY A 422 -1.88 -3.84 20.99
C GLY A 422 -2.74 -2.64 20.65
N TYR A 423 -3.42 -2.73 19.52
CA TYR A 423 -4.23 -1.64 18.98
C TYR A 423 -5.23 -1.10 20.00
N ALA A 424 -5.07 0.16 20.37
CA ALA A 424 -5.89 0.81 21.39
C ALA A 424 -6.04 2.31 21.11
N ASN A 425 -7.14 2.89 21.53
CA ASN A 425 -7.35 4.32 21.45
C ASN A 425 -6.67 5.02 22.65
N GLU A 426 -5.62 5.78 22.41
CA GLU A 426 -4.89 6.54 23.42
C GLU A 426 -5.73 7.63 24.10
N HIS A 427 -6.83 8.03 23.50
CA HIS A 427 -7.74 9.05 24.04
C HIS A 427 -8.82 8.48 24.97
N GLU A 428 -8.93 7.16 25.11
CA GLU A 428 -9.88 6.57 26.05
C GLU A 428 -9.35 6.67 27.49
N PRO A 429 -9.99 7.45 28.38
CA PRO A 429 -9.58 7.53 29.78
C PRO A 429 -9.56 6.14 30.41
N LYS A 430 -8.42 5.74 31.01
CA LYS A 430 -8.18 4.39 31.56
C LYS A 430 -8.28 3.27 30.52
N GLY A 431 -8.19 3.62 29.23
CA GLY A 431 -8.17 2.67 28.13
C GLY A 431 -6.82 1.95 27.99
N ARG A 432 -6.79 0.97 27.10
CA ARG A 432 -5.60 0.15 26.84
C ARG A 432 -4.41 0.92 26.30
N GLY A 433 -4.63 2.08 25.66
CA GLY A 433 -3.57 2.98 25.14
C GLY A 433 -2.97 3.91 26.21
N GLN A 434 -3.44 3.83 27.48
CA GLN A 434 -2.92 4.62 28.59
C GLN A 434 -1.88 3.83 29.39
N THR A 435 -1.01 4.52 30.13
CA THR A 435 0.08 3.90 30.92
C THR A 435 -0.41 2.74 31.81
N VAL A 436 -1.62 2.85 32.37
CA VAL A 436 -2.25 1.81 33.19
C VAL A 436 -2.53 0.51 32.42
N GLY A 437 -2.61 0.56 31.08
CA GLY A 437 -2.81 -0.60 30.21
C GLY A 437 -1.51 -1.29 29.82
N HIS A 438 -0.36 -0.80 30.26
CA HIS A 438 0.97 -1.28 29.86
C HIS A 438 1.78 -1.78 31.07
N SER A 439 2.83 -2.55 30.78
CA SER A 439 3.80 -3.00 31.82
C SER A 439 4.76 -1.86 32.17
N CYS A 440 4.21 -0.75 32.67
CA CYS A 440 4.94 0.45 33.07
C CYS A 440 4.95 0.61 34.59
N VAL A 441 5.93 1.40 35.08
CA VAL A 441 5.91 1.89 36.47
C VAL A 441 5.01 3.13 36.52
N LEU A 442 3.99 3.09 37.40
CA LEU A 442 3.15 4.24 37.68
C LEU A 442 3.69 4.96 38.94
N VAL A 443 3.66 6.28 38.92
CA VAL A 443 3.99 7.12 40.08
C VAL A 443 2.68 7.78 40.54
N ASP A 444 2.34 7.57 41.81
CA ASP A 444 1.11 8.06 42.45
C ASP A 444 -0.20 7.55 41.85
N GLY A 445 -0.17 6.39 41.21
CA GLY A 445 -1.34 5.64 40.73
C GLY A 445 -1.77 5.90 39.33
#